data_8397219234aa0847b3c806282c6f5fd1
#
_entry.id   8397219234aa0847b3c806282c6f5fd1
#
_cell.length_a   1.000
_cell.length_b   1.000
_cell.length_c   1.000
_cell.angle_alpha   90.00
_cell.angle_beta   90.00
_cell.angle_gamma   90.00
#
_symmetry.space_group_name_H-M   'P 1'
#
loop_
_entity.id
_entity.type
_entity.pdbx_description
1 polymer ?
#
loop_
_entity_poly.entity_id
_entity_poly.type
_entity_poly.pdbx_seq_one_letter_code
_entity_poly.pdbx_strand_id
1 'polypeptide(L)'
;MNVDLSRRDFLIGAGATVVATSIGAMGFEEAEAAEAAHVRPFKLTTTTETRNTCPYCSVACGVIIYSKGSLGKGEKADIVHIEGDADHPTNRGTLCPKGAALKDFVHAPTRLQYPMHRKPGADRFERMSWEDAFDRIARLMKDDRDANFVAKTPAGLPVNRWTTTGMLAASATTNETAWATFKFAKSLGIVGFDNQARV
;
A
#
# COMPACT_ATOMS: atom_id res chain seq x y z
N MET A 1 29.73 22.47 16.20
CA MET A 1 28.48 22.52 15.43
C MET A 1 28.35 21.17 14.72
N ASN A 2 27.53 20.27 15.23
CA ASN A 2 27.17 19.05 14.48
C ASN A 2 26.12 19.46 13.45
N VAL A 3 26.51 19.52 12.19
CA VAL A 3 25.57 19.71 11.09
C VAL A 3 25.02 18.30 10.75
N ASP A 4 23.83 18.03 11.18
CA ASP A 4 23.12 16.77 10.82
C ASP A 4 22.63 16.91 9.38
N LEU A 5 23.49 16.57 8.43
CA LEU A 5 23.16 16.58 7.01
C LEU A 5 22.33 15.32 6.68
N SER A 6 21.10 15.52 6.28
CA SER A 6 20.30 14.41 5.75
C SER A 6 20.96 13.84 4.48
N ARG A 7 20.72 12.57 4.18
CA ARG A 7 21.17 11.94 2.91
C ARG A 7 20.76 12.75 1.68
N ARG A 8 19.62 13.42 1.76
CA ARG A 8 19.07 14.31 0.73
C ARG A 8 19.95 15.53 0.53
N ASP A 9 20.33 16.22 1.61
CA ASP A 9 21.18 17.42 1.56
C ASP A 9 22.57 17.09 1.05
N PHE A 10 23.11 15.92 1.44
CA PHE A 10 24.37 15.40 0.91
C PHE A 10 24.31 15.12 -0.59
N LEU A 11 23.26 14.45 -1.09
CA LEU A 11 23.09 14.13 -2.51
C LEU A 11 22.86 15.38 -3.36
N ILE A 12 22.15 16.38 -2.83
CA ILE A 12 21.96 17.67 -3.51
C ILE A 12 23.29 18.43 -3.58
N GLY A 13 24.00 18.52 -2.48
CA GLY A 13 25.28 19.20 -2.41
C GLY A 13 26.39 18.51 -3.24
N ALA A 14 26.53 17.21 -3.09
CA ALA A 14 27.54 16.41 -3.81
C ALA A 14 27.28 16.36 -5.30
N GLY A 15 26.01 16.19 -5.73
CA GLY A 15 25.65 16.17 -7.14
C GLY A 15 25.96 17.49 -7.86
N ALA A 16 25.62 18.61 -7.26
CA ALA A 16 25.90 19.93 -7.84
C ALA A 16 27.41 20.23 -7.95
N THR A 17 28.20 19.83 -6.93
CA THR A 17 29.66 20.10 -6.90
C THR A 17 30.42 19.20 -7.87
N VAL A 18 30.10 17.91 -7.97
CA VAL A 18 30.78 16.98 -8.86
C VAL A 18 30.53 17.32 -10.34
N VAL A 19 29.31 17.72 -10.69
CA VAL A 19 28.99 18.13 -12.07
C VAL A 19 29.72 19.42 -12.44
N ALA A 20 29.73 20.42 -11.58
CA ALA A 20 30.39 21.70 -11.87
C ALA A 20 31.93 21.54 -12.03
N THR A 21 32.58 20.73 -11.18
CA THR A 21 34.04 20.53 -11.25
C THR A 21 34.47 19.64 -12.40
N SER A 22 33.68 18.62 -12.78
CA SER A 22 34.01 17.72 -13.89
C SER A 22 33.85 18.39 -15.26
N ILE A 23 32.87 19.27 -15.42
CA ILE A 23 32.65 20.02 -16.68
C ILE A 23 33.76 21.05 -16.89
N GLY A 24 34.17 21.81 -15.86
CA GLY A 24 35.26 22.73 -15.93
C GLY A 24 36.62 22.07 -16.21
N ALA A 25 36.87 20.87 -15.69
CA ALA A 25 38.10 20.11 -15.92
C ALA A 25 38.20 19.49 -17.33
N MET A 26 37.11 19.35 -18.06
CA MET A 26 37.07 18.81 -19.42
C MET A 26 37.20 19.87 -20.52
N GLY A 27 37.36 21.15 -20.18
CA GLY A 27 37.69 22.24 -21.13
C GLY A 27 36.51 22.65 -22.02
N PHE A 28 35.27 22.46 -21.57
CA PHE A 28 34.10 22.98 -22.28
C PHE A 28 33.99 24.51 -22.10
N GLU A 29 33.63 25.22 -23.16
CA GLU A 29 33.33 26.65 -23.09
C GLU A 29 32.15 26.93 -22.17
N GLU A 30 32.08 28.12 -21.53
CA GLU A 30 31.04 28.48 -20.56
C GLU A 30 29.59 28.29 -21.11
N ALA A 31 29.39 28.45 -22.41
CA ALA A 31 28.10 28.28 -23.05
C ALA A 31 27.71 26.80 -23.14
N GLU A 32 28.64 25.90 -23.46
CA GLU A 32 28.40 24.44 -23.48
C GLU A 32 28.23 23.90 -22.05
N ALA A 33 28.96 24.44 -21.09
CA ALA A 33 28.80 24.11 -19.68
C ALA A 33 27.45 24.53 -19.14
N ALA A 34 26.90 25.68 -19.58
CA ALA A 34 25.57 26.15 -19.20
C ALA A 34 24.44 25.31 -19.83
N GLU A 35 24.64 24.81 -21.06
CA GLU A 35 23.68 23.91 -21.73
C GLU A 35 23.74 22.49 -21.17
N ALA A 36 24.92 21.97 -20.85
CA ALA A 36 25.13 20.70 -20.16
C ALA A 36 24.67 20.76 -18.69
N ALA A 37 24.70 21.94 -18.07
CA ALA A 37 24.20 22.19 -16.72
C ALA A 37 22.65 22.23 -16.63
N HIS A 38 21.93 21.98 -17.70
CA HIS A 38 20.50 21.68 -17.67
C HIS A 38 20.27 20.26 -17.11
N VAL A 39 20.99 19.96 -16.02
CA VAL A 39 20.74 18.78 -15.19
C VAL A 39 19.32 18.93 -14.67
N ARG A 40 18.46 17.98 -15.04
CA ARG A 40 17.08 17.94 -14.54
C ARG A 40 17.14 18.05 -13.01
N PRO A 41 16.42 18.98 -12.39
CA PRO A 41 16.43 19.10 -10.92
C PRO A 41 16.11 17.74 -10.32
N PHE A 42 16.83 17.40 -9.24
CA PHE A 42 16.63 16.12 -8.56
C PHE A 42 15.15 15.97 -8.19
N LYS A 43 14.55 14.86 -8.63
CA LYS A 43 13.09 14.66 -8.58
C LYS A 43 12.46 14.81 -7.19
N LEU A 44 13.25 14.68 -6.12
CA LEU A 44 12.81 14.78 -4.73
C LEU A 44 12.97 16.17 -4.10
N THR A 45 13.55 17.14 -4.81
CA THR A 45 13.86 18.50 -4.26
C THR A 45 12.62 19.23 -3.72
N THR A 46 11.44 18.99 -4.30
CA THR A 46 10.19 19.68 -3.96
C THR A 46 9.11 18.73 -3.51
N THR A 47 9.48 17.65 -2.83
CA THR A 47 8.55 16.65 -2.37
C THR A 47 8.32 16.72 -0.87
N THR A 48 7.15 16.30 -0.42
CA THR A 48 6.84 16.02 0.97
C THR A 48 7.13 14.55 1.26
N GLU A 49 7.83 14.28 2.35
CA GLU A 49 8.13 12.93 2.84
C GLU A 49 7.05 12.48 3.82
N THR A 50 6.54 11.28 3.61
CA THR A 50 5.60 10.63 4.52
C THR A 50 6.10 9.22 4.83
N ARG A 51 6.29 8.90 6.10
CA ARG A 51 6.66 7.55 6.53
C ARG A 51 5.41 6.69 6.63
N ASN A 52 5.52 5.45 6.16
CA ASN A 52 4.43 4.50 6.18
C ASN A 52 4.97 3.05 6.24
N THR A 53 4.07 2.09 6.32
CA THR A 53 4.40 0.66 6.31
C THR A 53 3.98 0.04 4.98
N CYS A 54 4.82 -0.82 4.42
CA CYS A 54 4.52 -1.59 3.22
C CYS A 54 3.29 -2.49 3.45
N PRO A 55 2.28 -2.47 2.57
CA PRO A 55 1.03 -3.20 2.77
C PRO A 55 1.09 -4.69 2.40
N TYR A 56 2.21 -5.19 1.85
CA TYR A 56 2.22 -6.50 1.21
C TYR A 56 2.29 -7.68 2.16
N CYS A 57 3.10 -7.62 3.21
CA CYS A 57 3.25 -8.79 4.08
C CYS A 57 3.57 -8.42 5.52
N SER A 58 3.56 -9.43 6.39
CA SER A 58 3.78 -9.30 7.83
C SER A 58 5.19 -8.88 8.24
N VAL A 59 6.14 -8.80 7.29
CA VAL A 59 7.47 -8.20 7.55
C VAL A 59 7.34 -6.74 7.97
N ALA A 60 6.30 -6.04 7.48
CA ALA A 60 5.99 -4.66 7.86
C ALA A 60 7.14 -3.68 7.60
N CYS A 61 7.79 -3.80 6.44
CA CYS A 61 8.87 -2.90 6.05
C CYS A 61 8.43 -1.44 6.11
N GLY A 62 9.24 -0.59 6.74
CA GLY A 62 9.08 0.86 6.71
C GLY A 62 9.42 1.41 5.33
N VAL A 63 8.61 2.33 4.84
CA VAL A 63 8.79 3.02 3.56
C VAL A 63 8.70 4.53 3.75
N ILE A 64 9.46 5.26 2.94
CA ILE A 64 9.35 6.71 2.79
C ILE A 64 8.66 6.98 1.46
N ILE A 65 7.55 7.69 1.51
CA ILE A 65 6.76 8.08 0.35
C ILE A 65 7.04 9.55 0.06
N TYR A 66 7.53 9.83 -1.14
CA TYR A 66 7.77 11.18 -1.62
C TYR A 66 6.64 11.61 -2.53
N SER A 67 5.93 12.66 -2.16
CA SER A 67 4.78 13.16 -2.90
C SER A 67 4.92 14.64 -3.28
N LYS A 68 4.29 15.02 -4.39
CA LYS A 68 4.10 16.41 -4.84
C LYS A 68 2.62 16.77 -4.81
N GLY A 69 2.32 18.04 -4.53
CA GLY A 69 0.96 18.54 -4.43
C GLY A 69 0.52 18.76 -3.00
N SER A 70 -0.71 19.22 -2.83
CA SER A 70 -1.28 19.47 -1.51
C SER A 70 -1.82 18.17 -0.90
N LEU A 71 -1.59 18.00 0.40
CA LEU A 71 -2.20 16.95 1.21
C LEU A 71 -3.51 17.43 1.86
N GLY A 72 -4.11 18.49 1.30
CA GLY A 72 -5.40 19.02 1.76
C GLY A 72 -6.53 18.00 1.61
N LYS A 73 -7.61 18.20 2.36
CA LYS A 73 -8.80 17.33 2.31
C LYS A 73 -9.37 17.27 0.88
N GLY A 74 -9.33 16.10 0.26
CA GLY A 74 -9.89 15.86 -1.07
C GLY A 74 -8.92 16.11 -2.24
N GLU A 75 -7.69 16.55 -1.97
CA GLU A 75 -6.66 16.68 -2.99
C GLU A 75 -5.85 15.39 -3.14
N LYS A 76 -5.47 15.08 -4.38
CA LYS A 76 -4.60 13.94 -4.67
C LYS A 76 -3.17 14.43 -4.83
N ALA A 77 -2.29 14.02 -3.94
CA ALA A 77 -0.86 14.20 -4.14
C ALA A 77 -0.32 13.11 -5.07
N ASP A 78 0.55 13.50 -6.00
CA ASP A 78 1.28 12.56 -6.86
C ASP A 78 2.44 11.93 -6.10
N ILE A 79 2.45 10.61 -6.02
CA ILE A 79 3.60 9.88 -5.49
C ILE A 79 4.69 9.84 -6.55
N VAL A 80 5.79 10.49 -6.26
CA VAL A 80 6.94 10.62 -7.17
C VAL A 80 7.90 9.45 -7.00
N HIS A 81 8.10 9.02 -5.75
CA HIS A 81 9.03 7.96 -5.39
C HIS A 81 8.63 7.28 -4.08
N ILE A 82 8.99 6.02 -3.95
CA ILE A 82 8.91 5.26 -2.69
C ILE A 82 10.22 4.51 -2.52
N GLU A 83 10.78 4.58 -1.32
CA GLU A 83 11.98 3.82 -0.95
C GLU A 83 11.84 3.23 0.46
N GLY A 84 12.76 2.35 0.84
CA GLY A 84 12.80 1.79 2.18
C GLY A 84 13.30 2.82 3.19
N ASP A 85 12.67 2.87 4.35
CA ASP A 85 13.09 3.70 5.47
C ASP A 85 14.35 3.11 6.13
N ALA A 86 15.47 3.81 6.03
CA ALA A 86 16.73 3.36 6.58
C ALA A 86 16.74 3.32 8.12
N ASP A 87 15.91 4.12 8.77
CA ASP A 87 15.79 4.17 10.22
C ASP A 87 14.84 3.11 10.77
N HIS A 88 14.09 2.42 9.90
CA HIS A 88 13.14 1.41 10.31
C HIS A 88 13.86 0.13 10.79
N PRO A 89 13.58 -0.37 12.01
CA PRO A 89 14.36 -1.44 12.64
C PRO A 89 14.30 -2.77 11.89
N THR A 90 13.21 -3.04 11.16
CA THR A 90 13.01 -4.32 10.47
C THR A 90 13.77 -4.39 9.15
N ASN A 91 13.59 -3.43 8.25
CA ASN A 91 14.13 -3.50 6.89
C ASN A 91 15.35 -2.60 6.65
N ARG A 92 15.63 -1.62 7.49
CA ARG A 92 16.82 -0.75 7.45
C ARG A 92 17.10 -0.21 6.04
N GLY A 93 16.07 0.25 5.36
CA GLY A 93 16.14 0.79 4.00
C GLY A 93 16.04 -0.23 2.88
N THR A 94 16.08 -1.54 3.15
CA THR A 94 15.94 -2.56 2.11
C THR A 94 14.47 -2.83 1.78
N LEU A 95 14.19 -3.11 0.50
CA LEU A 95 12.86 -3.53 0.04
C LEU A 95 13.00 -4.73 -0.91
N CYS A 96 12.04 -5.64 -0.84
CA CYS A 96 11.89 -6.66 -1.88
C CYS A 96 11.32 -6.02 -3.17
N PRO A 97 11.33 -6.73 -4.32
CA PRO A 97 10.81 -6.18 -5.58
C PRO A 97 9.38 -5.64 -5.50
N LYS A 98 8.51 -6.25 -4.72
CA LYS A 98 7.12 -5.76 -4.51
C LYS A 98 7.09 -4.40 -3.79
N GLY A 99 7.88 -4.26 -2.73
CA GLY A 99 8.00 -2.99 -2.00
C GLY A 99 8.63 -1.89 -2.84
N ALA A 100 9.66 -2.21 -3.63
CA ALA A 100 10.30 -1.27 -4.54
C ALA A 100 9.35 -0.78 -5.65
N ALA A 101 8.40 -1.62 -6.09
CA ALA A 101 7.42 -1.31 -7.14
C ALA A 101 6.11 -0.70 -6.59
N LEU A 102 6.02 -0.34 -5.32
CA LEU A 102 4.78 0.19 -4.73
C LEU A 102 4.24 1.43 -5.45
N LYS A 103 5.11 2.32 -5.93
CA LYS A 103 4.70 3.49 -6.69
C LYS A 103 3.89 3.09 -7.92
N ASP A 104 4.41 2.15 -8.71
CA ASP A 104 3.77 1.70 -9.94
C ASP A 104 2.46 0.95 -9.65
N PHE A 105 2.42 0.20 -8.55
CA PHE A 105 1.20 -0.44 -8.07
C PHE A 105 0.11 0.58 -7.70
N VAL A 106 0.45 1.65 -6.97
CA VAL A 106 -0.52 2.68 -6.56
C VAL A 106 -1.08 3.44 -7.76
N HIS A 107 -0.23 3.74 -8.75
CA HIS A 107 -0.60 4.49 -9.95
C HIS A 107 -0.99 3.62 -11.15
N ALA A 108 -1.09 2.30 -10.98
CA ALA A 108 -1.47 1.40 -12.07
C ALA A 108 -2.85 1.78 -12.64
N PRO A 109 -2.96 2.01 -13.96
CA PRO A 109 -4.24 2.39 -14.59
C PRO A 109 -5.28 1.27 -14.52
N THR A 110 -4.82 0.03 -14.31
CA THR A 110 -5.67 -1.16 -14.17
C THR A 110 -6.15 -1.38 -12.74
N ARG A 111 -5.71 -0.56 -11.77
CA ARG A 111 -6.14 -0.68 -10.38
C ARG A 111 -7.62 -0.39 -10.23
N LEU A 112 -8.36 -1.33 -9.66
CA LEU A 112 -9.77 -1.15 -9.34
C LEU A 112 -9.93 -0.07 -8.25
N GLN A 113 -10.75 0.93 -8.53
CA GLN A 113 -11.05 2.04 -7.61
C GLN A 113 -12.47 1.95 -7.04
N TYR A 114 -13.31 1.10 -7.62
CA TYR A 114 -14.71 0.94 -7.26
C TYR A 114 -15.09 -0.53 -7.22
N PRO A 115 -16.10 -0.90 -6.42
CA PRO A 115 -16.64 -2.24 -6.44
C PRO A 115 -17.17 -2.60 -7.84
N MET A 116 -16.98 -3.85 -8.21
CA MET A 116 -17.46 -4.42 -9.46
C MET A 116 -18.37 -5.60 -9.14
N HIS A 117 -19.52 -5.64 -9.75
CA HIS A 117 -20.49 -6.73 -9.59
C HIS A 117 -20.76 -7.41 -10.93
N ARG A 118 -20.77 -8.73 -10.93
CA ARG A 118 -21.24 -9.53 -12.06
C ARG A 118 -22.50 -10.27 -11.65
N LYS A 119 -23.59 -10.01 -12.35
CA LYS A 119 -24.87 -10.70 -12.14
C LYS A 119 -24.73 -12.19 -12.49
N PRO A 120 -25.50 -13.09 -11.86
CA PRO A 120 -25.53 -14.49 -12.26
C PRO A 120 -25.83 -14.62 -13.77
N GLY A 121 -25.02 -15.41 -14.50
CA GLY A 121 -25.14 -15.61 -15.94
C GLY A 121 -24.61 -14.46 -16.82
N ALA A 122 -24.18 -13.35 -16.25
CA ALA A 122 -23.57 -12.26 -17.03
C ALA A 122 -22.12 -12.61 -17.42
N ASP A 123 -21.68 -12.07 -18.55
CA ASP A 123 -20.33 -12.23 -19.11
C ASP A 123 -19.33 -11.17 -18.62
N ARG A 124 -19.81 -10.08 -18.05
CA ARG A 124 -18.99 -8.94 -17.64
C ARG A 124 -19.31 -8.42 -16.24
N PHE A 125 -18.31 -7.74 -15.65
CA PHE A 125 -18.47 -7.01 -14.42
C PHE A 125 -18.97 -5.59 -14.71
N GLU A 126 -19.89 -5.11 -13.89
CA GLU A 126 -20.43 -3.74 -13.92
C GLU A 126 -20.00 -3.00 -12.65
N ARG A 127 -19.65 -1.71 -12.78
CA ARG A 127 -19.33 -0.86 -11.65
C ARG A 127 -20.57 -0.62 -10.80
N MET A 128 -20.39 -0.63 -9.48
CA MET A 128 -21.41 -0.24 -8.52
C MET A 128 -20.86 0.75 -7.50
N SER A 129 -21.74 1.42 -6.74
CA SER A 129 -21.33 2.29 -5.65
C SER A 129 -20.79 1.48 -4.46
N TRP A 130 -19.99 2.11 -3.62
CA TRP A 130 -19.55 1.50 -2.35
C TRP A 130 -20.73 1.21 -1.42
N GLU A 131 -21.71 2.11 -1.37
CA GLU A 131 -22.91 1.98 -0.56
C GLU A 131 -23.73 0.76 -0.98
N ASP A 132 -24.05 0.63 -2.26
CA ASP A 132 -24.77 -0.54 -2.80
C ASP A 132 -24.00 -1.84 -2.56
N ALA A 133 -22.66 -1.81 -2.67
CA ALA A 133 -21.84 -2.98 -2.43
C ALA A 133 -21.91 -3.42 -0.97
N PHE A 134 -21.76 -2.49 -0.02
CA PHE A 134 -21.85 -2.79 1.40
C PHE A 134 -23.23 -3.28 1.80
N ASP A 135 -24.28 -2.61 1.35
CA ASP A 135 -25.67 -3.01 1.63
C ASP A 135 -25.95 -4.42 1.12
N ARG A 136 -25.53 -4.72 -0.11
CA ARG A 136 -25.74 -6.03 -0.70
C ARG A 136 -24.98 -7.11 0.06
N ILE A 137 -23.71 -6.91 0.35
CA ILE A 137 -22.89 -7.87 1.11
C ILE A 137 -23.47 -8.08 2.51
N ALA A 138 -23.81 -6.99 3.21
CA ALA A 138 -24.37 -7.08 4.56
C ALA A 138 -25.70 -7.85 4.60
N ARG A 139 -26.59 -7.62 3.63
CA ARG A 139 -27.85 -8.38 3.52
C ARG A 139 -27.61 -9.85 3.28
N LEU A 140 -26.78 -10.20 2.31
CA LEU A 140 -26.46 -11.61 2.01
C LEU A 140 -25.87 -12.32 3.22
N MET A 141 -24.93 -11.66 3.93
CA MET A 141 -24.34 -12.21 5.15
C MET A 141 -25.37 -12.35 6.27
N LYS A 142 -26.22 -11.34 6.46
CA LYS A 142 -27.24 -11.37 7.49
C LYS A 142 -28.26 -12.47 7.24
N ASP A 143 -28.79 -12.56 6.03
CA ASP A 143 -29.83 -13.53 5.66
C ASP A 143 -29.33 -14.98 5.83
N ASP A 144 -28.12 -15.25 5.34
CA ASP A 144 -27.51 -16.59 5.49
C ASP A 144 -27.20 -16.91 6.96
N ARG A 145 -26.67 -15.91 7.71
CA ARG A 145 -26.35 -16.11 9.12
C ARG A 145 -27.60 -16.31 9.97
N ASP A 146 -28.66 -15.52 9.76
CA ASP A 146 -29.91 -15.65 10.52
C ASP A 146 -30.57 -17.01 10.28
N ALA A 147 -30.44 -17.55 9.07
CA ALA A 147 -30.97 -18.88 8.73
C ALA A 147 -30.14 -20.05 9.27
N ASN A 148 -28.82 -19.88 9.42
CA ASN A 148 -27.89 -21.01 9.61
C ASN A 148 -27.00 -20.91 10.85
N PHE A 149 -27.16 -19.87 11.67
CA PHE A 149 -26.36 -19.71 12.90
C PHE A 149 -26.81 -20.67 14.00
N VAL A 150 -25.86 -21.44 14.51
CA VAL A 150 -26.10 -22.41 15.60
C VAL A 150 -25.50 -21.91 16.89
N ALA A 151 -26.35 -21.43 17.80
CA ALA A 151 -25.91 -20.95 19.10
C ALA A 151 -25.49 -22.10 20.05
N LYS A 152 -26.26 -23.20 20.05
CA LYS A 152 -26.03 -24.37 20.92
C LYS A 152 -26.22 -25.64 20.14
N THR A 153 -25.52 -26.70 20.55
CA THR A 153 -25.76 -28.06 20.05
C THR A 153 -27.09 -28.62 20.62
N PRO A 154 -27.62 -29.74 20.10
CA PRO A 154 -28.77 -30.45 20.67
C PRO A 154 -28.59 -30.85 22.14
N ALA A 155 -27.31 -31.06 22.57
CA ALA A 155 -26.95 -31.37 23.95
C ALA A 155 -26.83 -30.10 24.85
N GLY A 156 -27.18 -28.90 24.36
CA GLY A 156 -27.15 -27.66 25.11
C GLY A 156 -25.78 -26.96 25.19
N LEU A 157 -24.75 -27.51 24.59
CA LEU A 157 -23.40 -26.92 24.62
C LEU A 157 -23.34 -25.67 23.74
N PRO A 158 -22.84 -24.51 24.21
CA PRO A 158 -22.71 -23.31 23.43
C PRO A 158 -21.61 -23.48 22.36
N VAL A 159 -21.92 -23.21 21.10
CA VAL A 159 -20.97 -23.33 19.98
C VAL A 159 -20.86 -22.08 19.15
N ASN A 160 -21.88 -21.23 19.11
CA ASN A 160 -21.90 -19.95 18.41
C ASN A 160 -21.25 -20.00 17.02
N ARG A 161 -21.67 -20.96 16.19
CA ARG A 161 -21.03 -21.24 14.89
C ARG A 161 -21.92 -20.90 13.71
N TRP A 162 -21.28 -20.40 12.67
CA TRP A 162 -21.85 -20.18 11.35
C TRP A 162 -20.99 -20.89 10.31
N THR A 163 -21.51 -21.95 9.71
CA THR A 163 -20.73 -22.89 8.88
C THR A 163 -21.06 -22.84 7.39
N THR A 164 -22.12 -22.14 7.00
CA THR A 164 -22.52 -21.98 5.59
C THR A 164 -21.72 -20.91 4.85
N THR A 165 -21.06 -20.03 5.59
CA THR A 165 -20.13 -19.04 5.05
C THR A 165 -18.72 -19.31 5.55
N GLY A 166 -17.75 -19.28 4.64
CA GLY A 166 -16.32 -19.33 4.93
C GLY A 166 -15.63 -18.02 4.58
N MET A 167 -14.43 -17.84 5.08
CA MET A 167 -13.58 -16.69 4.75
C MET A 167 -12.21 -17.17 4.30
N LEU A 168 -11.81 -16.77 3.11
CA LEU A 168 -10.47 -16.96 2.58
C LEU A 168 -9.71 -15.65 2.67
N ALA A 169 -8.65 -15.62 3.46
CA ALA A 169 -7.80 -14.46 3.66
C ALA A 169 -6.51 -14.56 2.85
N ALA A 170 -5.76 -13.45 2.78
CA ALA A 170 -4.44 -13.44 2.18
C ALA A 170 -3.34 -13.57 3.23
N SER A 171 -2.21 -14.17 2.86
CA SER A 171 -0.95 -14.08 3.62
C SER A 171 -0.19 -12.79 3.31
N ALA A 172 -0.43 -12.18 2.14
CA ALA A 172 0.15 -10.91 1.75
C ALA A 172 -0.61 -9.75 2.39
N THR A 173 -0.44 -9.58 3.70
CA THR A 173 -1.08 -8.54 4.51
C THR A 173 -0.24 -8.24 5.75
N THR A 174 -0.43 -7.09 6.37
CA THR A 174 0.21 -6.76 7.65
C THR A 174 -0.36 -7.61 8.78
N ASN A 175 0.40 -7.77 9.87
CA ASN A 175 -0.02 -8.53 11.05
C ASN A 175 -1.32 -7.98 11.65
N GLU A 176 -1.45 -6.66 11.75
CA GLU A 176 -2.63 -5.99 12.29
C GLU A 176 -3.87 -6.25 11.45
N THR A 177 -3.74 -6.19 10.13
CA THR A 177 -4.83 -6.50 9.20
C THR A 177 -5.25 -7.96 9.31
N ALA A 178 -4.30 -8.89 9.35
CA ALA A 178 -4.57 -10.32 9.51
C ALA A 178 -5.30 -10.62 10.83
N TRP A 179 -4.83 -10.02 11.93
CA TRP A 179 -5.43 -10.15 13.24
C TRP A 179 -6.86 -9.58 13.29
N ALA A 180 -7.07 -8.36 12.78
CA ALA A 180 -8.39 -7.74 12.71
C ALA A 180 -9.37 -8.57 11.87
N THR A 181 -8.92 -9.07 10.71
CA THR A 181 -9.70 -9.93 9.83
C THR A 181 -10.12 -11.23 10.53
N PHE A 182 -9.19 -11.88 11.24
CA PHE A 182 -9.50 -13.09 12.00
C PHE A 182 -10.50 -12.82 13.13
N LYS A 183 -10.31 -11.74 13.90
CA LYS A 183 -11.27 -11.35 14.95
C LYS A 183 -12.65 -11.03 14.40
N PHE A 184 -12.71 -10.32 13.27
CA PHE A 184 -13.97 -10.03 12.58
C PHE A 184 -14.70 -11.33 12.20
N ALA A 185 -14.03 -12.27 11.52
CA ALA A 185 -14.62 -13.54 11.14
C ALA A 185 -15.12 -14.33 12.36
N LYS A 186 -14.32 -14.41 13.41
CA LYS A 186 -14.72 -15.11 14.65
C LYS A 186 -15.86 -14.43 15.40
N SER A 187 -15.95 -13.11 15.40
CA SER A 187 -17.06 -12.38 16.03
C SER A 187 -18.41 -12.66 15.36
N LEU A 188 -18.41 -12.99 14.08
CA LEU A 188 -19.58 -13.41 13.31
C LEU A 188 -19.93 -14.89 13.50
N GLY A 189 -19.04 -15.69 14.10
CA GLY A 189 -19.20 -17.13 14.26
C GLY A 189 -18.69 -17.95 13.09
N ILE A 190 -17.99 -17.36 12.12
CA ILE A 190 -17.40 -18.05 10.98
C ILE A 190 -16.35 -19.05 11.47
N VAL A 191 -16.55 -20.33 11.14
CA VAL A 191 -15.64 -21.43 11.50
C VAL A 191 -14.63 -21.69 10.38
N GLY A 192 -15.10 -21.70 9.14
CA GLY A 192 -14.26 -21.91 7.96
C GLY A 192 -13.44 -20.67 7.65
N PHE A 193 -12.19 -20.63 8.14
CA PHE A 193 -11.26 -19.53 7.92
C PHE A 193 -9.91 -20.11 7.50
N ASP A 194 -9.44 -19.70 6.33
CA ASP A 194 -8.17 -20.16 5.78
C ASP A 194 -7.47 -19.07 4.94
N ASN A 195 -6.25 -19.35 4.49
CA ASN A 195 -5.50 -18.50 3.59
C ASN A 195 -4.74 -19.32 2.54
N GLN A 196 -4.31 -18.67 1.46
CA GLN A 196 -3.64 -19.32 0.33
C GLN A 196 -2.26 -19.91 0.68
N ALA A 197 -1.61 -19.49 1.74
CA ALA A 197 -0.29 -19.99 2.14
C ALA A 197 -0.36 -21.25 3.01
N ARG A 198 -1.57 -21.69 3.34
CA ARG A 198 -1.79 -22.84 4.21
C ARG A 198 -2.06 -24.15 3.46
N VAL A 199 -1.95 -24.11 2.17
CA VAL A 199 -2.15 -25.29 1.30
C VAL A 199 -0.88 -26.16 1.28
#